data_9a2a123536586c4b89a0ae8573a49cb2
#
_entry.id   9a2a123536586c4b89a0ae8573a49cb2
#
_cell.length_a   1.000
_cell.length_b   1.000
_cell.length_c   1.000
_cell.angle_alpha   90.00
_cell.angle_beta   90.00
_cell.angle_gamma   90.00
#
_symmetry.space_group_name_H-M   'P 1'
#
loop_
_entity.id
_entity.type
_entity.pdbx_description
1 polymer ?
#
loop_
_entity_poly.entity_id
_entity_poly.type
_entity_poly.pdbx_seq_one_letter_code
_entity_poly.pdbx_strand_id
1 'polypeptide(L)'
;MPHGIERTTTILLHVRGVKTADCDIKTSKRIDKTMKKTLFYVVVVLLIASFTVPFAASAFTAQVFDNPDYSSGQDGFVYKEKQTKVKGVSQSLFYGEYNATASDAKYEWVIHSVRDGSVTTKSTVTEIAENYTQTSGRKVIFATNGDYFDLNSGSNMESYVNNGIVVSKGSFATKHCIGFDNKGKVVVGRMTDVAAKLLVETADGQQHLFDINKYNSAPDDNEIAVYTDPGTYNADGSGKYVVGTTSTNLRQLPVWGTSRRLTQGQVTDDKSFTVKSNQFVVAVKGQNAQFFFDNVTYGVNISLVEIPQGNYSGCTWVLGGYDILVNDGVINTNCHTDNMGNVAAPRTFVGVKVDGTMFVCMLDGRQAGYAVGITVNEEAQLASVLGARFALELDGGGSTTSVVLEGDKLVCRNKPSDGQMRKVSNALMLVEKKTDVVPDPEPTPDPTPDPTPTPDPTPSDKAQGCFGIVGTISAVTLIAVAA
;
A
#
# COMPACT_ATOMS: atom_id res chain seq x y z
N MET A 1 -25.88 40.71 -7.49
CA MET A 1 -27.02 40.73 -8.46
C MET A 1 -26.52 40.40 -9.83
N PRO A 2 -27.28 39.69 -10.58
CA PRO A 2 -27.60 38.27 -10.46
C PRO A 2 -27.35 37.51 -11.78
N HIS A 3 -27.72 36.29 -11.74
CA HIS A 3 -28.24 35.34 -12.74
C HIS A 3 -27.31 34.26 -13.24
N GLY A 4 -27.61 33.07 -12.73
CA GLY A 4 -27.25 31.79 -13.29
C GLY A 4 -27.99 31.53 -14.62
N ILE A 5 -27.40 30.66 -15.42
CA ILE A 5 -28.09 29.97 -16.51
C ILE A 5 -27.63 28.50 -16.44
N GLU A 6 -28.56 27.66 -15.96
CA GLU A 6 -28.53 26.22 -16.24
C GLU A 6 -28.82 26.04 -17.75
N ARG A 7 -27.97 25.34 -18.44
CA ARG A 7 -28.25 24.87 -19.80
C ARG A 7 -28.57 23.37 -19.76
N THR A 8 -29.88 23.10 -19.74
CA THR A 8 -30.41 21.77 -20.04
C THR A 8 -30.40 21.62 -21.58
N THR A 9 -29.59 20.69 -22.08
CA THR A 9 -29.57 20.38 -23.52
C THR A 9 -30.64 19.35 -23.81
N THR A 10 -31.77 19.81 -24.34
CA THR A 10 -32.83 18.95 -24.89
C THR A 10 -32.48 18.63 -26.33
N ILE A 11 -32.22 17.35 -26.65
CA ILE A 11 -32.08 16.90 -28.04
C ILE A 11 -33.47 16.70 -28.61
N LEU A 12 -33.90 17.63 -29.52
CA LEU A 12 -35.10 17.48 -30.29
C LEU A 12 -34.78 16.71 -31.58
N LEU A 13 -35.25 15.47 -31.66
CA LEU A 13 -35.28 14.73 -32.93
C LEU A 13 -36.47 15.19 -33.75
N HIS A 14 -36.20 15.88 -34.84
CA HIS A 14 -37.20 16.35 -35.78
C HIS A 14 -37.47 15.26 -36.83
N VAL A 15 -38.58 14.54 -36.72
CA VAL A 15 -39.08 13.67 -37.78
C VAL A 15 -40.13 14.41 -38.55
N ARG A 16 -39.82 14.76 -39.80
CA ARG A 16 -40.79 15.39 -40.72
C ARG A 16 -41.69 14.33 -41.36
N GLY A 17 -42.97 14.53 -41.22
CA GLY A 17 -43.96 14.21 -42.25
C GLY A 17 -44.64 12.85 -42.16
N VAL A 18 -45.65 12.72 -41.28
CA VAL A 18 -46.82 11.87 -41.57
C VAL A 18 -48.06 12.63 -41.15
N LYS A 19 -48.97 12.84 -42.14
CA LYS A 19 -50.28 13.46 -41.92
C LYS A 19 -51.13 12.54 -41.06
N THR A 20 -51.67 13.07 -39.96
CA THR A 20 -52.68 12.42 -39.15
C THR A 20 -54.01 12.47 -39.86
N ALA A 21 -54.58 11.30 -40.15
CA ALA A 21 -55.98 11.15 -40.42
C ALA A 21 -56.68 10.91 -39.08
N ASP A 22 -57.67 11.73 -38.76
CA ASP A 22 -58.57 11.55 -37.63
C ASP A 22 -59.34 10.21 -37.82
N CYS A 23 -59.19 9.33 -36.85
CA CYS A 23 -60.05 8.18 -36.73
C CYS A 23 -60.33 7.95 -35.24
N ASP A 24 -61.56 8.32 -34.85
CA ASP A 24 -62.12 7.98 -33.55
C ASP A 24 -62.18 6.47 -33.41
N ILE A 25 -61.41 5.92 -32.47
CA ILE A 25 -61.58 4.56 -32.03
C ILE A 25 -61.63 4.52 -30.50
N LYS A 26 -62.88 4.51 -29.99
CA LYS A 26 -63.18 3.88 -28.70
C LYS A 26 -63.04 2.38 -28.87
N THR A 27 -61.95 1.78 -28.45
CA THR A 27 -61.91 0.33 -28.19
C THR A 27 -60.88 -0.01 -27.11
N SER A 28 -61.48 -0.42 -26.00
CA SER A 28 -61.17 -1.56 -25.15
C SER A 28 -59.72 -1.90 -24.82
N LYS A 29 -59.44 -1.65 -23.56
CA LYS A 29 -58.36 -2.28 -22.77
C LYS A 29 -58.36 -3.81 -22.91
N ARG A 30 -57.50 -4.34 -23.75
CA ARG A 30 -56.89 -5.68 -23.58
C ARG A 30 -55.67 -5.77 -24.50
N ILE A 31 -54.58 -5.04 -24.14
CA ILE A 31 -53.25 -5.42 -24.69
C ILE A 31 -52.87 -6.70 -24.00
N ASP A 32 -52.92 -7.80 -24.79
CA ASP A 32 -52.65 -9.14 -24.36
C ASP A 32 -51.26 -9.21 -23.66
N LYS A 33 -51.25 -9.85 -22.49
CA LYS A 33 -50.01 -10.08 -21.71
C LYS A 33 -48.91 -10.77 -22.55
N THR A 34 -49.28 -11.49 -23.57
CA THR A 34 -48.42 -12.19 -24.51
C THR A 34 -47.65 -11.18 -25.39
N MET A 35 -48.34 -10.16 -25.90
CA MET A 35 -47.71 -9.11 -26.73
C MET A 35 -46.70 -8.24 -25.94
N LYS A 36 -46.97 -7.96 -24.66
CA LYS A 36 -46.02 -7.26 -23.79
C LYS A 36 -44.81 -8.13 -23.49
N LYS A 37 -44.96 -9.42 -23.30
CA LYS A 37 -43.83 -10.36 -23.14
C LYS A 37 -43.00 -10.45 -24.42
N THR A 38 -43.65 -10.55 -25.58
CA THR A 38 -42.94 -10.65 -26.87
C THR A 38 -42.17 -9.33 -27.16
N LEU A 39 -42.79 -8.16 -26.91
CA LEU A 39 -42.13 -6.88 -27.07
C LEU A 39 -40.94 -6.71 -26.10
N PHE A 40 -41.10 -7.16 -24.86
CA PHE A 40 -40.01 -7.16 -23.87
C PHE A 40 -38.86 -8.08 -24.30
N TYR A 41 -39.14 -9.29 -24.79
CA TYR A 41 -38.09 -10.18 -25.31
C TYR A 41 -37.42 -9.66 -26.56
N VAL A 42 -38.15 -9.02 -27.48
CA VAL A 42 -37.59 -8.38 -28.68
C VAL A 42 -36.72 -7.17 -28.31
N VAL A 43 -37.12 -6.37 -27.33
CA VAL A 43 -36.29 -5.23 -26.85
C VAL A 43 -35.05 -5.75 -26.10
N VAL A 44 -35.17 -6.80 -25.29
CA VAL A 44 -34.03 -7.44 -24.62
C VAL A 44 -33.08 -8.08 -25.61
N VAL A 45 -33.58 -8.79 -26.64
CA VAL A 45 -32.74 -9.36 -27.69
C VAL A 45 -32.10 -8.29 -28.56
N LEU A 46 -32.78 -7.17 -28.85
CA LEU A 46 -32.19 -6.04 -29.56
C LEU A 46 -31.16 -5.27 -28.69
N LEU A 47 -31.38 -5.18 -27.39
CA LEU A 47 -30.37 -4.63 -26.45
C LEU A 47 -29.16 -5.56 -26.31
N ILE A 48 -29.32 -6.86 -26.34
CA ILE A 48 -28.20 -7.82 -26.34
C ILE A 48 -27.49 -7.81 -27.69
N ALA A 49 -28.20 -7.65 -28.81
CA ALA A 49 -27.59 -7.56 -30.14
C ALA A 49 -26.88 -6.24 -30.43
N SER A 50 -27.21 -5.14 -29.72
CA SER A 50 -26.55 -3.83 -29.91
C SER A 50 -25.24 -3.71 -29.14
N PHE A 51 -24.85 -4.69 -28.32
CA PHE A 51 -23.56 -4.74 -27.63
C PHE A 51 -22.54 -5.70 -28.24
N THR A 52 -22.79 -6.24 -29.41
CA THR A 52 -21.72 -6.88 -30.19
C THR A 52 -20.94 -5.78 -30.93
N VAL A 53 -20.17 -4.95 -30.20
CA VAL A 53 -18.96 -4.38 -30.76
C VAL A 53 -18.15 -5.57 -31.26
N PRO A 54 -17.70 -5.62 -32.53
CA PRO A 54 -16.83 -6.71 -32.96
C PRO A 54 -15.59 -6.64 -32.09
N PHE A 55 -15.54 -7.48 -31.07
CA PHE A 55 -14.33 -7.69 -30.29
C PHE A 55 -13.32 -8.19 -31.32
N ALA A 56 -12.33 -7.38 -31.67
CA ALA A 56 -11.16 -7.88 -32.37
C ALA A 56 -10.73 -9.12 -31.59
N ALA A 57 -10.72 -10.28 -32.24
CA ALA A 57 -10.43 -11.54 -31.58
C ALA A 57 -9.18 -11.36 -30.73
N SER A 58 -9.28 -11.60 -29.41
CA SER A 58 -8.16 -11.44 -28.50
C SER A 58 -6.97 -12.26 -29.03
N ALA A 59 -5.81 -11.68 -29.00
CA ALA A 59 -4.58 -12.39 -29.36
C ALA A 59 -4.29 -13.57 -28.39
N PHE A 60 -4.91 -13.55 -27.21
CA PHE A 60 -4.80 -14.57 -26.17
C PHE A 60 -6.16 -15.22 -25.90
N THR A 61 -6.14 -16.45 -25.38
CA THR A 61 -7.31 -17.16 -24.89
C THR A 61 -7.27 -17.27 -23.36
N ALA A 62 -8.43 -17.45 -22.74
CA ALA A 62 -8.52 -17.67 -21.30
C ALA A 62 -7.73 -18.91 -20.84
N GLN A 63 -7.45 -19.84 -21.75
CA GLN A 63 -6.73 -21.09 -21.50
C GLN A 63 -5.19 -20.94 -21.66
N VAL A 64 -4.65 -19.74 -21.75
CA VAL A 64 -3.21 -19.52 -22.00
C VAL A 64 -2.31 -20.26 -21.01
N PHE A 65 -2.78 -20.47 -19.77
CA PHE A 65 -2.07 -21.18 -18.72
C PHE A 65 -2.68 -22.53 -18.32
N ASP A 66 -3.62 -23.10 -19.09
CA ASP A 66 -4.25 -24.40 -18.76
C ASP A 66 -3.25 -25.55 -18.77
N ASN A 67 -2.28 -25.52 -19.67
CA ASN A 67 -1.18 -26.49 -19.73
C ASN A 67 0.16 -25.75 -19.66
N PRO A 68 0.59 -25.33 -18.46
CA PRO A 68 1.85 -24.61 -18.29
C PRO A 68 3.04 -25.53 -18.59
N ASP A 69 4.15 -24.95 -19.06
CA ASP A 69 5.40 -25.67 -19.26
C ASP A 69 6.13 -25.91 -17.94
N TYR A 70 5.85 -25.04 -16.95
CA TYR A 70 6.28 -25.18 -15.58
C TYR A 70 5.21 -24.63 -14.64
N SER A 71 5.00 -25.27 -13.52
CA SER A 71 4.18 -24.74 -12.44
C SER A 71 4.74 -25.10 -11.09
N SER A 72 4.60 -24.19 -10.15
CA SER A 72 4.88 -24.40 -8.74
C SER A 72 3.85 -23.66 -7.90
N GLY A 73 3.82 -23.92 -6.62
CA GLY A 73 2.93 -23.21 -5.71
C GLY A 73 2.93 -23.86 -4.33
N GLN A 74 2.51 -23.08 -3.34
CA GLN A 74 2.35 -23.55 -1.97
C GLN A 74 1.31 -22.71 -1.26
N ASP A 75 0.56 -23.32 -0.35
CA ASP A 75 -0.39 -22.61 0.52
C ASP A 75 -1.34 -21.64 -0.22
N GLY A 76 -1.84 -22.07 -1.40
CA GLY A 76 -2.74 -21.26 -2.24
C GLY A 76 -2.05 -20.30 -3.21
N PHE A 77 -0.74 -20.07 -3.10
CA PHE A 77 0.02 -19.38 -4.15
C PHE A 77 0.20 -20.30 -5.36
N VAL A 78 -0.05 -19.75 -6.55
CA VAL A 78 0.11 -20.44 -7.84
C VAL A 78 1.08 -19.67 -8.71
N TYR A 79 2.10 -20.37 -9.22
CA TYR A 79 3.02 -19.84 -10.21
C TYR A 79 3.04 -20.70 -11.47
N LYS A 80 3.05 -20.07 -12.64
CA LYS A 80 3.02 -20.78 -13.94
C LYS A 80 3.93 -20.09 -14.95
N GLU A 81 4.54 -20.88 -15.82
CA GLU A 81 5.29 -20.41 -16.99
C GLU A 81 4.71 -21.04 -18.25
N LYS A 82 4.69 -20.27 -19.34
CA LYS A 82 4.19 -20.73 -20.62
C LYS A 82 4.96 -20.12 -21.78
N GLN A 83 5.50 -20.99 -22.63
CA GLN A 83 5.93 -20.61 -23.97
C GLN A 83 4.80 -20.86 -24.95
N THR A 84 4.48 -19.89 -25.77
CA THR A 84 3.39 -19.97 -26.72
C THR A 84 3.68 -19.12 -27.96
N LYS A 85 2.80 -19.21 -28.95
CA LYS A 85 2.82 -18.32 -30.11
C LYS A 85 1.56 -17.49 -30.16
N VAL A 86 1.73 -16.19 -30.27
CA VAL A 86 0.65 -15.23 -30.46
C VAL A 86 0.78 -14.68 -31.88
N LYS A 87 -0.24 -14.86 -32.71
CA LYS A 87 -0.19 -14.49 -34.13
C LYS A 87 1.06 -15.03 -34.87
N GLY A 88 1.50 -16.25 -34.50
CA GLY A 88 2.67 -16.89 -35.08
C GLY A 88 4.01 -16.48 -34.46
N VAL A 89 4.04 -15.51 -33.54
CA VAL A 89 5.24 -14.97 -32.92
C VAL A 89 5.44 -15.59 -31.52
N SER A 90 6.67 -16.04 -31.23
CA SER A 90 7.02 -16.68 -29.99
C SER A 90 6.93 -15.70 -28.81
N GLN A 91 6.33 -16.17 -27.72
CA GLN A 91 6.16 -15.45 -26.45
C GLN A 91 6.53 -16.35 -25.28
N SER A 92 7.05 -15.76 -24.21
CA SER A 92 7.32 -16.45 -22.95
C SER A 92 6.65 -15.66 -21.83
N LEU A 93 5.72 -16.31 -21.13
CA LEU A 93 4.84 -15.73 -20.13
C LEU A 93 5.13 -16.34 -18.75
N PHE A 94 5.05 -15.51 -17.73
CA PHE A 94 5.23 -15.85 -16.33
C PHE A 94 4.05 -15.28 -15.55
N TYR A 95 3.48 -16.08 -14.68
CA TYR A 95 2.25 -15.74 -13.97
C TYR A 95 2.33 -16.17 -12.52
N GLY A 96 2.03 -15.25 -11.61
CA GLY A 96 1.90 -15.54 -10.18
C GLY A 96 0.57 -15.00 -9.67
N GLU A 97 -0.19 -15.81 -8.90
CA GLU A 97 -1.46 -15.36 -8.30
C GLU A 97 -1.60 -15.83 -6.86
N TYR A 98 -2.27 -14.98 -6.05
CA TYR A 98 -2.60 -15.30 -4.68
C TYR A 98 -3.79 -14.46 -4.17
N ASN A 99 -4.71 -15.10 -3.44
CA ASN A 99 -5.79 -14.41 -2.75
C ASN A 99 -5.40 -14.12 -1.29
N ALA A 100 -4.86 -12.92 -1.04
CA ALA A 100 -4.48 -12.50 0.31
C ALA A 100 -5.68 -12.15 1.21
N THR A 101 -6.91 -12.10 0.64
CA THR A 101 -8.15 -11.78 1.37
C THR A 101 -8.84 -13.03 1.94
N ALA A 102 -8.39 -14.22 1.55
CA ALA A 102 -8.91 -15.47 2.10
C ALA A 102 -8.66 -15.55 3.61
N SER A 103 -9.59 -16.14 4.34
CA SER A 103 -9.55 -16.22 5.81
C SER A 103 -8.37 -17.02 6.34
N ASP A 104 -7.88 -17.98 5.55
CA ASP A 104 -6.73 -18.84 5.85
C ASP A 104 -5.45 -18.43 5.11
N ALA A 105 -5.44 -17.23 4.50
CA ALA A 105 -4.31 -16.75 3.75
C ALA A 105 -3.04 -16.64 4.60
N LYS A 106 -1.98 -17.33 4.20
CA LYS A 106 -0.67 -17.34 4.86
C LYS A 106 0.27 -16.26 4.36
N TYR A 107 -0.02 -15.70 3.19
CA TYR A 107 0.80 -14.68 2.55
C TYR A 107 0.03 -13.39 2.36
N GLU A 108 0.76 -12.31 2.12
CA GLU A 108 0.22 -11.00 1.76
C GLU A 108 1.06 -10.31 0.69
N TRP A 109 0.41 -9.46 -0.10
CA TRP A 109 1.08 -8.62 -1.07
C TRP A 109 1.65 -7.37 -0.40
N VAL A 110 2.89 -7.05 -0.72
CA VAL A 110 3.60 -5.87 -0.22
C VAL A 110 4.40 -5.21 -1.34
N ILE A 111 4.70 -3.93 -1.17
CA ILE A 111 5.64 -3.21 -2.03
C ILE A 111 6.85 -2.84 -1.18
N HIS A 112 8.04 -3.08 -1.70
CA HIS A 112 9.27 -2.72 -0.99
C HIS A 112 10.30 -2.04 -1.89
N SER A 113 11.13 -1.21 -1.28
CA SER A 113 12.28 -0.57 -1.91
C SER A 113 13.46 -0.56 -0.93
N VAL A 114 14.66 -0.76 -1.41
CA VAL A 114 15.87 -0.55 -0.60
C VAL A 114 16.08 0.95 -0.42
N ARG A 115 16.18 1.39 0.83
CA ARG A 115 16.27 2.83 1.14
C ARG A 115 17.36 3.11 2.17
N ASP A 116 18.02 4.25 1.97
CA ASP A 116 18.85 4.89 2.98
C ASP A 116 18.18 6.23 3.35
N GLY A 117 17.47 6.23 4.46
CA GLY A 117 16.61 7.36 4.85
C GLY A 117 15.51 7.64 3.81
N SER A 118 15.57 8.84 3.19
CA SER A 118 14.62 9.25 2.14
C SER A 118 15.05 8.85 0.73
N VAL A 119 16.25 8.34 0.53
CA VAL A 119 16.81 8.03 -0.79
C VAL A 119 16.55 6.57 -1.14
N THR A 120 15.95 6.34 -2.30
CA THR A 120 15.79 4.99 -2.86
C THR A 120 17.09 4.56 -3.53
N THR A 121 17.59 3.39 -3.16
CA THR A 121 18.73 2.75 -3.80
C THR A 121 18.23 1.75 -4.83
N LYS A 122 18.54 1.97 -6.11
CA LYS A 122 18.21 1.01 -7.15
C LYS A 122 18.88 -0.34 -6.87
N SER A 123 18.08 -1.40 -6.86
CA SER A 123 18.52 -2.75 -6.58
C SER A 123 17.81 -3.73 -7.50
N THR A 124 18.39 -4.89 -7.76
CA THR A 124 17.69 -5.97 -8.48
C THR A 124 16.50 -6.45 -7.65
N VAL A 125 15.51 -7.03 -8.30
CA VAL A 125 14.32 -7.58 -7.60
C VAL A 125 14.74 -8.59 -6.53
N THR A 126 15.76 -9.39 -6.78
CA THR A 126 16.32 -10.35 -5.80
C THR A 126 16.93 -9.60 -4.60
N GLU A 127 17.78 -8.58 -4.83
CA GLU A 127 18.37 -7.78 -3.75
C GLU A 127 17.28 -7.06 -2.92
N ILE A 128 16.19 -6.58 -3.56
CA ILE A 128 15.05 -5.96 -2.85
C ILE A 128 14.35 -6.99 -1.95
N ALA A 129 14.12 -8.21 -2.47
CA ALA A 129 13.46 -9.27 -1.75
C ALA A 129 14.33 -9.79 -0.57
N GLU A 130 15.63 -9.92 -0.77
CA GLU A 130 16.58 -10.28 0.28
C GLU A 130 16.65 -9.19 1.37
N ASN A 131 16.71 -7.91 0.99
CA ASN A 131 16.67 -6.80 1.92
C ASN A 131 15.37 -6.80 2.74
N TYR A 132 14.22 -7.07 2.10
CA TYR A 132 12.97 -7.21 2.82
C TYR A 132 13.00 -8.31 3.85
N THR A 133 13.49 -9.51 3.46
CA THR A 133 13.62 -10.64 4.39
C THR A 133 14.54 -10.29 5.55
N GLN A 134 15.67 -9.66 5.28
CA GLN A 134 16.64 -9.25 6.30
C GLN A 134 16.07 -8.21 7.29
N THR A 135 15.28 -7.26 6.79
CA THR A 135 14.77 -6.17 7.63
C THR A 135 13.45 -6.49 8.33
N SER A 136 12.62 -7.37 7.77
CA SER A 136 11.31 -7.74 8.32
C SER A 136 11.28 -9.08 9.04
N GLY A 137 12.30 -9.96 8.81
CA GLY A 137 12.31 -11.35 9.27
C GLY A 137 11.33 -12.27 8.52
N ARG A 138 10.69 -11.81 7.45
CA ARG A 138 9.62 -12.52 6.72
C ARG A 138 10.14 -13.03 5.38
N LYS A 139 9.82 -14.28 5.02
CA LYS A 139 10.22 -14.84 3.73
C LYS A 139 9.44 -14.22 2.58
N VAL A 140 10.15 -13.97 1.49
CA VAL A 140 9.54 -13.59 0.20
C VAL A 140 9.33 -14.86 -0.61
N ILE A 141 8.10 -15.07 -1.08
CA ILE A 141 7.70 -16.26 -1.85
C ILE A 141 7.79 -15.99 -3.35
N PHE A 142 7.43 -14.76 -3.74
CA PHE A 142 7.44 -14.30 -5.12
C PHE A 142 7.72 -12.80 -5.17
N ALA A 143 8.40 -12.34 -6.21
CA ALA A 143 8.66 -10.92 -6.43
C ALA A 143 8.73 -10.59 -7.92
N THR A 144 8.32 -9.37 -8.27
CA THR A 144 8.48 -8.77 -9.59
C THR A 144 8.84 -7.30 -9.46
N ASN A 145 9.34 -6.69 -10.54
CA ASN A 145 9.55 -5.24 -10.60
C ASN A 145 8.24 -4.47 -10.45
N GLY A 146 8.34 -3.25 -9.94
CA GLY A 146 7.18 -2.39 -9.71
C GLY A 146 7.08 -1.21 -10.67
N ASP A 147 7.12 -0.01 -10.10
CA ASP A 147 6.87 1.28 -10.75
C ASP A 147 7.94 1.66 -11.79
N TYR A 148 7.53 2.49 -12.74
CA TYR A 148 8.46 3.27 -13.55
C TYR A 148 9.32 4.20 -12.68
N PHE A 149 10.57 4.37 -13.05
CA PHE A 149 11.52 5.17 -12.27
C PHE A 149 12.52 5.90 -13.17
N ASP A 150 13.07 6.97 -12.65
CA ASP A 150 14.18 7.68 -13.31
C ASP A 150 15.45 6.82 -13.28
N LEU A 151 15.97 6.49 -14.44
CA LEU A 151 17.13 5.60 -14.58
C LEU A 151 18.42 6.15 -13.92
N ASN A 152 18.53 7.46 -13.73
CA ASN A 152 19.69 8.09 -13.11
C ASN A 152 19.56 8.12 -11.58
N SER A 153 18.48 8.69 -11.08
CA SER A 153 18.28 8.92 -9.65
C SER A 153 17.68 7.72 -8.91
N GLY A 154 16.93 6.85 -9.60
CA GLY A 154 16.14 5.79 -8.98
C GLY A 154 14.83 6.27 -8.36
N SER A 155 14.46 7.54 -8.53
CA SER A 155 13.20 8.08 -8.03
C SER A 155 12.01 7.49 -8.77
N ASN A 156 10.98 7.08 -8.03
CA ASN A 156 9.72 6.63 -8.61
C ASN A 156 9.08 7.75 -9.45
N MET A 157 8.59 7.40 -10.62
CA MET A 157 7.91 8.35 -11.50
C MET A 157 6.48 8.61 -11.08
N GLU A 158 5.85 7.65 -10.40
CA GLU A 158 4.46 7.74 -9.96
C GLU A 158 4.31 7.59 -8.45
N SER A 159 3.06 7.52 -8.00
CA SER A 159 2.75 7.44 -6.57
C SER A 159 3.19 6.11 -5.97
N TYR A 160 3.93 6.18 -4.91
CA TYR A 160 4.35 5.03 -4.12
C TYR A 160 3.98 5.24 -2.65
N VAL A 161 3.20 4.32 -2.09
CA VAL A 161 2.85 4.26 -0.67
C VAL A 161 3.33 2.94 -0.10
N ASN A 162 4.03 3.01 1.01
CA ASN A 162 4.53 1.87 1.75
C ASN A 162 3.97 1.90 3.17
N ASN A 163 3.24 0.85 3.53
CA ASN A 163 2.60 0.71 4.85
C ASN A 163 1.78 1.95 5.26
N GLY A 164 0.95 2.46 4.33
CA GLY A 164 0.08 3.62 4.56
C GLY A 164 0.76 4.98 4.50
N ILE A 165 2.09 5.04 4.34
CA ILE A 165 2.87 6.27 4.29
C ILE A 165 3.32 6.55 2.85
N VAL A 166 3.10 7.76 2.38
CA VAL A 166 3.52 8.21 1.05
C VAL A 166 5.06 8.29 1.00
N VAL A 167 5.64 7.50 0.11
CA VAL A 167 7.08 7.50 -0.18
C VAL A 167 7.40 8.43 -1.34
N SER A 168 6.57 8.40 -2.38
CA SER A 168 6.66 9.26 -3.55
C SER A 168 5.27 9.63 -4.06
N LYS A 169 5.12 10.85 -4.55
CA LYS A 169 3.96 11.29 -5.34
C LYS A 169 4.19 11.14 -6.84
N GLY A 170 5.42 10.84 -7.20
CA GLY A 170 5.84 10.85 -8.59
C GLY A 170 6.10 12.26 -9.15
N SER A 171 6.79 12.30 -10.26
CA SER A 171 7.05 13.51 -11.04
C SER A 171 6.03 13.72 -12.16
N PHE A 172 5.27 12.69 -12.50
CA PHE A 172 4.26 12.68 -13.56
C PHE A 172 2.87 12.43 -12.98
N ALA A 173 2.31 13.38 -12.24
CA ALA A 173 0.95 13.31 -11.66
C ALA A 173 -0.17 13.03 -12.69
N THR A 174 0.17 12.67 -13.92
CA THR A 174 -0.73 12.33 -15.03
C THR A 174 -0.94 10.84 -15.22
N LYS A 175 -0.10 9.98 -14.64
CA LYS A 175 -0.16 8.54 -14.78
C LYS A 175 -1.05 7.92 -13.70
N HIS A 176 -1.19 6.60 -13.73
CA HIS A 176 -2.09 5.88 -12.88
C HIS A 176 -1.34 5.07 -11.82
N CYS A 177 -2.05 4.70 -10.78
CA CYS A 177 -1.55 3.80 -9.76
C CYS A 177 -2.65 2.84 -9.31
N ILE A 178 -2.25 1.73 -8.70
CA ILE A 178 -3.12 0.80 -8.00
C ILE A 178 -2.86 0.90 -6.50
N GLY A 179 -3.92 1.16 -5.74
CA GLY A 179 -3.89 1.12 -4.29
C GLY A 179 -4.59 -0.12 -3.79
N PHE A 180 -4.07 -0.76 -2.75
CA PHE A 180 -4.66 -1.94 -2.16
C PHE A 180 -4.35 -2.06 -0.66
N ASP A 181 -5.14 -2.87 0.01
CA ASP A 181 -4.81 -3.53 1.27
C ASP A 181 -4.99 -5.04 1.12
N ASN A 182 -4.54 -5.81 2.11
CA ASN A 182 -4.73 -7.26 2.08
C ASN A 182 -6.08 -7.70 2.69
N LYS A 183 -7.06 -6.78 2.81
CA LYS A 183 -8.42 -7.02 3.31
C LYS A 183 -9.48 -6.89 2.22
N GLY A 184 -9.08 -6.64 0.98
CA GLY A 184 -9.97 -6.58 -0.19
C GLY A 184 -10.21 -5.19 -0.76
N LYS A 185 -9.61 -4.13 -0.19
CA LYS A 185 -9.64 -2.83 -0.81
C LYS A 185 -8.74 -2.81 -2.05
N VAL A 186 -9.30 -2.36 -3.17
CA VAL A 186 -8.55 -2.10 -4.40
C VAL A 186 -9.08 -0.82 -5.04
N VAL A 187 -8.17 0.04 -5.44
CA VAL A 187 -8.45 1.31 -6.13
C VAL A 187 -7.46 1.46 -7.28
N VAL A 188 -7.96 1.80 -8.47
CA VAL A 188 -7.13 2.19 -9.62
C VAL A 188 -7.47 3.62 -10.04
N GLY A 189 -6.48 4.38 -10.47
CA GLY A 189 -6.66 5.77 -10.87
C GLY A 189 -5.43 6.62 -10.55
N ARG A 190 -5.67 7.86 -10.16
CA ARG A 190 -4.63 8.79 -9.73
C ARG A 190 -4.79 9.10 -8.25
N MET A 191 -3.69 9.04 -7.52
CA MET A 191 -3.65 9.50 -6.14
C MET A 191 -3.28 10.98 -6.13
N THR A 192 -4.25 11.84 -5.81
CA THR A 192 -4.07 13.31 -5.82
C THR A 192 -4.10 13.90 -4.43
N ASP A 193 -4.79 13.24 -3.51
CA ASP A 193 -5.08 13.79 -2.19
C ASP A 193 -4.26 13.08 -1.11
N VAL A 194 -3.59 13.88 -0.28
CA VAL A 194 -2.82 13.42 0.87
C VAL A 194 -3.02 14.36 2.05
N ALA A 195 -2.85 13.84 3.26
CA ALA A 195 -2.81 14.64 4.48
C ALA A 195 -1.47 14.49 5.17
N ALA A 196 -0.91 15.61 5.62
CA ALA A 196 0.26 15.60 6.48
C ALA A 196 -0.14 15.13 7.88
N LYS A 197 0.67 14.24 8.45
CA LYS A 197 0.50 13.70 9.80
C LYS A 197 1.83 13.72 10.53
N LEU A 198 1.74 13.71 11.84
CA LEU A 198 2.88 13.46 12.71
C LEU A 198 2.91 11.97 13.05
N LEU A 199 3.98 11.28 12.71
CA LEU A 199 4.24 9.90 13.08
C LEU A 199 5.20 9.87 14.26
N VAL A 200 4.80 9.21 15.33
CA VAL A 200 5.64 8.89 16.49
C VAL A 200 5.87 7.40 16.53
N GLU A 201 7.12 6.98 16.50
CA GLU A 201 7.53 5.57 16.71
C GLU A 201 8.04 5.47 18.15
N THR A 202 7.27 4.82 19.01
CA THR A 202 7.61 4.61 20.43
C THR A 202 8.74 3.59 20.60
N ALA A 203 9.32 3.52 21.79
CA ALA A 203 10.49 2.68 22.05
C ALA A 203 10.20 1.16 21.88
N ASP A 204 8.95 0.74 22.07
CA ASP A 204 8.46 -0.61 21.82
C ASP A 204 8.16 -0.91 20.34
N GLY A 205 8.43 0.04 19.44
CA GLY A 205 8.21 -0.08 17.99
C GLY A 205 6.77 0.16 17.54
N GLN A 206 5.90 0.62 18.43
CA GLN A 206 4.54 1.02 18.05
C GLN A 206 4.56 2.33 17.26
N GLN A 207 3.66 2.43 16.27
CA GLN A 207 3.51 3.61 15.42
C GLN A 207 2.19 4.32 15.71
N HIS A 208 2.27 5.60 16.06
CA HIS A 208 1.12 6.45 16.35
C HIS A 208 1.06 7.62 15.37
N LEU A 209 -0.07 7.79 14.70
CA LEU A 209 -0.33 8.86 13.75
C LEU A 209 -1.23 9.92 14.37
N PHE A 210 -0.80 11.16 14.35
CA PHE A 210 -1.53 12.31 14.86
C PHE A 210 -1.85 13.31 13.77
N ASP A 211 -3.01 13.95 13.87
CA ASP A 211 -3.34 15.10 13.04
C ASP A 211 -2.47 16.29 13.41
N ILE A 212 -2.02 17.04 12.42
CA ILE A 212 -1.40 18.34 12.62
C ILE A 212 -2.48 19.39 12.44
N ASN A 213 -2.89 20.00 13.55
CA ASN A 213 -4.00 20.96 13.56
C ASN A 213 -3.54 22.35 13.10
N LYS A 214 -2.32 22.74 13.46
CA LYS A 214 -1.80 24.06 13.17
C LYS A 214 -0.32 24.04 12.74
N TYR A 215 0.04 25.03 11.96
CA TYR A 215 1.43 25.30 11.60
C TYR A 215 1.83 26.71 12.06
N ASN A 216 3.01 26.82 12.69
CA ASN A 216 3.64 28.08 13.13
C ASN A 216 2.73 28.97 14.00
N SER A 217 1.79 28.37 14.70
CA SER A 217 0.86 29.02 15.64
C SER A 217 0.55 28.10 16.81
N ALA A 218 0.15 28.69 17.97
CA ALA A 218 -0.08 27.94 19.17
C ALA A 218 -1.27 26.97 19.04
N PRO A 219 -1.16 25.73 19.56
CA PRO A 219 -2.28 24.78 19.58
C PRO A 219 -3.33 25.19 20.59
N ASP A 220 -4.60 24.90 20.28
CA ASP A 220 -5.67 24.91 21.27
C ASP A 220 -5.66 23.59 22.09
N ASP A 221 -6.57 23.45 23.05
CA ASP A 221 -6.66 22.24 23.88
C ASP A 221 -6.91 21.00 23.01
N ASN A 222 -6.13 19.95 23.28
CA ASN A 222 -6.12 18.68 22.55
C ASN A 222 -5.66 18.79 21.08
N GLU A 223 -5.00 19.88 20.70
CA GLU A 223 -4.41 20.05 19.39
C GLU A 223 -2.90 19.80 19.39
N ILE A 224 -2.41 19.53 18.18
CA ILE A 224 -0.98 19.44 17.86
C ILE A 224 -0.65 20.52 16.82
N ALA A 225 0.37 21.32 17.13
CA ALA A 225 0.94 22.28 16.21
C ALA A 225 2.38 21.92 15.87
N VAL A 226 2.79 22.19 14.62
CA VAL A 226 4.17 22.02 14.15
C VAL A 226 4.72 23.36 13.73
N TYR A 227 5.84 23.73 14.31
CA TYR A 227 6.58 24.95 13.98
C TYR A 227 7.80 24.58 13.14
N THR A 228 7.87 25.14 11.96
CA THR A 228 8.95 24.89 10.99
C THR A 228 9.68 26.16 10.58
N ASP A 229 9.07 27.33 10.77
CA ASP A 229 9.69 28.59 10.45
C ASP A 229 10.69 29.01 11.54
N PRO A 230 11.92 29.37 11.18
CA PRO A 230 12.89 29.86 12.16
C PRO A 230 12.39 31.11 12.88
N GLY A 231 12.48 31.11 14.21
CA GLY A 231 12.02 32.21 15.03
C GLY A 231 11.88 31.84 16.50
N THR A 232 11.57 32.82 17.35
CA THR A 232 11.22 32.59 18.74
C THR A 232 9.72 32.76 18.91
N TYR A 233 9.11 31.77 19.51
CA TYR A 233 7.66 31.68 19.71
C TYR A 233 7.36 31.73 21.21
N ASN A 234 6.34 32.49 21.58
CA ASN A 234 5.80 32.46 22.92
C ASN A 234 4.89 31.26 23.10
N ALA A 235 5.05 30.59 24.21
CA ALA A 235 4.19 29.52 24.67
C ALA A 235 3.43 30.00 25.91
N ASP A 236 2.22 29.54 26.10
CA ASP A 236 1.42 29.93 27.29
C ASP A 236 1.76 29.12 28.54
N GLY A 237 2.74 28.20 28.43
CA GLY A 237 3.19 27.34 29.56
C GLY A 237 2.24 26.22 29.91
N SER A 238 1.12 26.04 29.20
CA SER A 238 0.13 25.01 29.47
C SER A 238 0.32 23.74 28.61
N GLY A 239 1.29 23.74 27.71
CA GLY A 239 1.56 22.64 26.80
C GLY A 239 2.94 22.00 27.00
N LYS A 240 3.22 20.97 26.23
CA LYS A 240 4.55 20.35 26.10
C LYS A 240 5.11 20.62 24.71
N TYR A 241 6.39 20.80 24.66
CA TYR A 241 7.10 21.11 23.42
C TYR A 241 8.18 20.08 23.18
N VAL A 242 8.15 19.48 21.99
CA VAL A 242 9.18 18.53 21.57
C VAL A 242 9.97 19.16 20.45
N VAL A 243 11.26 19.34 20.68
CA VAL A 243 12.18 19.89 19.67
C VAL A 243 12.80 18.76 18.90
N GLY A 244 12.56 18.73 17.61
CA GLY A 244 13.20 17.82 16.67
C GLY A 244 14.26 18.51 15.82
N THR A 245 15.27 17.78 15.40
CA THR A 245 16.28 18.24 14.46
C THR A 245 16.25 17.46 13.18
N THR A 246 16.56 18.10 12.07
CA THR A 246 16.66 17.46 10.76
C THR A 246 17.88 17.99 10.02
N SER A 247 18.46 17.14 9.16
CA SER A 247 19.59 17.54 8.30
C SER A 247 19.14 18.38 7.09
N THR A 248 17.83 18.53 6.86
CA THR A 248 17.28 19.23 5.68
C THR A 248 16.47 20.46 6.06
N ASN A 249 16.41 21.45 5.16
CA ASN A 249 15.59 22.65 5.35
C ASN A 249 14.10 22.31 5.35
N LEU A 250 13.39 22.68 6.42
CA LEU A 250 11.97 22.38 6.64
C LEU A 250 10.99 23.41 6.03
N ARG A 251 11.48 24.49 5.39
CA ARG A 251 10.62 25.54 4.82
C ARG A 251 9.64 25.05 3.75
N GLN A 252 9.81 23.84 3.27
CA GLN A 252 9.01 23.23 2.20
C GLN A 252 8.22 22.01 2.68
N LEU A 253 7.68 22.02 3.88
CA LEU A 253 6.84 20.96 4.38
C LEU A 253 5.35 21.21 4.07
N PRO A 254 4.61 20.12 3.84
CA PRO A 254 5.07 18.79 3.52
C PRO A 254 5.60 18.71 2.09
N VAL A 255 6.80 18.19 1.92
CA VAL A 255 7.32 17.90 0.59
C VAL A 255 6.87 16.50 0.19
N TRP A 256 6.23 16.39 -0.97
CA TRP A 256 5.86 15.11 -1.55
C TRP A 256 7.04 14.13 -1.54
N GLY A 257 6.76 12.89 -1.14
CA GLY A 257 7.72 11.80 -1.23
C GLY A 257 8.84 11.80 -0.20
N THR A 258 8.85 12.72 0.75
CA THR A 258 9.83 12.71 1.84
C THR A 258 9.13 12.51 3.17
N SER A 259 9.14 11.27 3.69
CA SER A 259 9.05 11.10 5.12
C SER A 259 10.33 11.67 5.71
N ARG A 260 10.23 12.69 6.56
CA ARG A 260 11.38 13.25 7.24
C ARG A 260 11.46 12.62 8.61
N ARG A 261 12.49 11.83 8.81
CA ARG A 261 12.80 11.29 10.11
C ARG A 261 13.43 12.41 10.95
N LEU A 262 12.77 12.74 12.01
CA LEU A 262 13.17 13.79 12.91
C LEU A 262 13.60 13.10 14.19
N THR A 263 14.88 13.19 14.51
CA THR A 263 15.41 12.74 15.80
C THR A 263 15.01 13.72 16.87
N GLN A 264 14.54 13.19 17.98
CA GLN A 264 14.08 13.94 19.11
C GLN A 264 15.12 14.95 19.62
N GLY A 265 14.65 16.15 19.89
CA GLY A 265 15.25 17.09 20.80
C GLY A 265 14.63 17.02 22.20
N GLN A 266 14.80 18.06 22.94
CA GLN A 266 14.36 18.17 24.31
C GLN A 266 12.83 18.34 24.40
N VAL A 267 12.17 17.61 25.30
CA VAL A 267 10.82 17.91 25.74
C VAL A 267 10.92 19.02 26.80
N THR A 268 10.23 20.13 26.58
CA THR A 268 10.23 21.27 27.51
C THR A 268 8.82 21.81 27.72
N ASP A 269 8.58 22.40 28.86
CA ASP A 269 7.38 23.16 29.21
C ASP A 269 7.68 24.67 29.36
N ASP A 270 8.80 25.13 28.81
CA ASP A 270 9.19 26.52 28.81
C ASP A 270 8.11 27.41 28.19
N LYS A 271 8.04 28.66 28.67
CA LYS A 271 7.10 29.66 28.16
C LYS A 271 7.45 30.21 26.78
N SER A 272 8.64 29.88 26.29
CA SER A 272 9.08 30.23 24.93
C SER A 272 10.07 29.20 24.41
N PHE A 273 10.11 29.04 23.08
CA PHE A 273 11.07 28.18 22.40
C PHE A 273 11.55 28.84 21.11
N THR A 274 12.72 28.44 20.65
CA THR A 274 13.32 28.93 19.40
C THR A 274 13.43 27.79 18.41
N VAL A 275 12.92 28.01 17.20
CA VAL A 275 13.06 27.11 16.04
C VAL A 275 14.25 27.60 15.21
N LYS A 276 15.26 26.76 15.00
CA LYS A 276 16.40 27.03 14.11
C LYS A 276 16.10 26.50 12.70
N SER A 277 16.89 26.92 11.72
CA SER A 277 16.68 26.57 10.30
C SER A 277 16.70 25.06 10.00
N ASN A 278 17.31 24.26 10.86
CA ASN A 278 17.38 22.80 10.78
C ASN A 278 16.56 22.09 11.87
N GLN A 279 15.63 22.79 12.48
CA GLN A 279 14.79 22.29 13.55
C GLN A 279 13.31 22.45 13.19
N PHE A 280 12.50 21.67 13.86
CA PHE A 280 11.07 21.87 13.99
C PHE A 280 10.70 21.68 15.46
N VAL A 281 9.57 22.24 15.87
CA VAL A 281 9.03 22.04 17.20
C VAL A 281 7.62 21.53 17.06
N VAL A 282 7.31 20.48 17.79
CA VAL A 282 5.95 19.97 17.97
C VAL A 282 5.43 20.49 19.30
N ALA A 283 4.37 21.27 19.25
CA ALA A 283 3.67 21.76 20.44
C ALA A 283 2.38 20.98 20.63
N VAL A 284 2.15 20.47 21.83
CA VAL A 284 0.98 19.66 22.17
C VAL A 284 0.31 20.15 23.45
N LYS A 285 -1.01 20.12 23.48
CA LYS A 285 -1.82 20.47 24.63
C LYS A 285 -2.81 19.37 25.01
N GLY A 286 -3.33 19.46 26.24
CA GLY A 286 -4.37 18.57 26.74
C GLY A 286 -3.94 17.11 26.80
N GLN A 287 -4.79 16.19 26.37
CA GLN A 287 -4.56 14.74 26.44
C GLN A 287 -3.37 14.31 25.57
N ASN A 288 -3.14 14.97 24.43
CA ASN A 288 -1.99 14.69 23.58
C ASN A 288 -0.67 15.00 24.32
N ALA A 289 -0.63 16.04 25.14
CA ALA A 289 0.57 16.38 25.91
C ALA A 289 1.00 15.23 26.84
N GLN A 290 0.05 14.54 27.46
CA GLN A 290 0.36 13.39 28.33
C GLN A 290 0.98 12.24 27.54
N PHE A 291 0.41 11.90 26.37
CA PHE A 291 0.99 10.87 25.51
C PHE A 291 2.45 11.20 25.14
N PHE A 292 2.71 12.44 24.72
CA PHE A 292 4.05 12.87 24.33
C PHE A 292 5.01 12.87 25.53
N PHE A 293 4.54 13.25 26.70
CA PHE A 293 5.33 13.21 27.92
C PHE A 293 5.74 11.78 28.31
N ASP A 294 4.81 10.84 28.19
CA ASP A 294 5.04 9.45 28.61
C ASP A 294 5.84 8.64 27.59
N ASN A 295 5.66 8.91 26.29
CA ASN A 295 6.14 8.04 25.22
C ASN A 295 7.24 8.68 24.33
N VAL A 296 7.38 10.00 24.35
CA VAL A 296 8.39 10.68 23.52
C VAL A 296 9.61 11.01 24.37
N THR A 297 10.47 10.02 24.53
CA THR A 297 11.74 10.11 25.25
C THR A 297 12.92 10.25 24.31
N TYR A 298 14.13 10.46 24.83
CA TYR A 298 15.33 10.55 24.02
C TYR A 298 15.52 9.30 23.15
N GLY A 299 15.73 9.48 21.85
CA GLY A 299 15.93 8.39 20.89
C GLY A 299 14.64 7.91 20.18
N VAL A 300 13.46 8.38 20.57
CA VAL A 300 12.21 8.12 19.86
C VAL A 300 12.20 8.86 18.51
N ASN A 301 11.70 8.21 17.46
CA ASN A 301 11.60 8.84 16.16
C ASN A 301 10.28 9.58 16.01
N ILE A 302 10.37 10.84 15.63
CA ILE A 302 9.21 11.63 15.21
C ILE A 302 9.43 12.01 13.74
N SER A 303 8.41 11.80 12.92
CA SER A 303 8.48 12.09 11.49
C SER A 303 7.26 12.87 11.04
N LEU A 304 7.46 13.80 10.12
CA LEU A 304 6.36 14.37 9.35
C LEU A 304 6.16 13.48 8.12
N VAL A 305 4.97 12.91 8.01
CA VAL A 305 4.61 11.97 6.94
C VAL A 305 3.37 12.46 6.21
N GLU A 306 3.17 11.98 5.00
CA GLU A 306 1.92 12.15 4.28
C GLU A 306 1.23 10.80 4.17
N ILE A 307 -0.08 10.79 4.30
CA ILE A 307 -0.92 9.60 4.13
C ILE A 307 -1.96 9.83 3.04
N PRO A 308 -2.30 8.80 2.26
CA PRO A 308 -3.32 8.90 1.22
C PRO A 308 -4.68 9.34 1.77
N GLN A 309 -5.38 10.16 1.00
CA GLN A 309 -6.73 10.60 1.27
C GLN A 309 -7.69 10.23 0.12
N GLY A 310 -8.93 10.67 0.21
CA GLY A 310 -9.95 10.41 -0.80
C GLY A 310 -10.14 8.91 -1.05
N ASN A 311 -10.18 8.50 -2.31
CA ASN A 311 -10.36 7.10 -2.70
C ASN A 311 -9.23 6.19 -2.20
N TYR A 312 -8.03 6.74 -2.02
CA TYR A 312 -6.86 6.01 -1.56
C TYR A 312 -6.71 5.97 -0.03
N SER A 313 -7.60 6.65 0.71
CA SER A 313 -7.62 6.60 2.18
C SER A 313 -7.70 5.14 2.65
N GLY A 314 -6.81 4.75 3.55
CA GLY A 314 -6.73 3.37 4.08
C GLY A 314 -6.08 2.34 3.16
N CYS A 315 -5.57 2.72 1.97
CA CYS A 315 -4.68 1.84 1.23
C CYS A 315 -3.36 1.68 2.00
N THR A 316 -2.99 0.45 2.30
CA THR A 316 -1.68 0.14 2.91
C THR A 316 -0.57 0.29 1.89
N TRP A 317 -0.85 -0.04 0.64
CA TRP A 317 0.09 -0.02 -0.48
C TRP A 317 -0.48 0.77 -1.63
N VAL A 318 0.36 1.54 -2.32
CA VAL A 318 0.06 2.14 -3.62
C VAL A 318 1.28 1.94 -4.50
N LEU A 319 1.07 1.35 -5.67
CA LEU A 319 2.09 1.12 -6.67
C LEU A 319 1.77 1.94 -7.91
N GLY A 320 2.73 2.75 -8.32
CA GLY A 320 2.66 3.48 -9.57
C GLY A 320 2.77 2.57 -10.79
N GLY A 321 2.20 3.03 -11.87
CA GLY A 321 2.26 2.38 -13.16
C GLY A 321 2.00 3.39 -14.26
N TYR A 322 1.58 2.94 -15.42
CA TYR A 322 1.34 3.84 -16.55
C TYR A 322 -0.13 3.86 -16.96
N ASP A 323 -0.58 2.84 -17.67
CA ASP A 323 -1.97 2.74 -18.13
C ASP A 323 -2.81 1.79 -17.29
N ILE A 324 -4.04 2.18 -17.03
CA ILE A 324 -5.06 1.24 -16.57
C ILE A 324 -5.42 0.38 -17.77
N LEU A 325 -5.08 -0.91 -17.69
CA LEU A 325 -5.34 -1.89 -18.74
C LEU A 325 -6.79 -2.38 -18.75
N VAL A 326 -7.32 -2.60 -17.54
CA VAL A 326 -8.72 -3.01 -17.31
C VAL A 326 -9.27 -2.22 -16.12
N ASN A 327 -10.45 -1.67 -16.26
CA ASN A 327 -11.14 -0.93 -15.21
C ASN A 327 -12.56 -1.45 -15.04
N ASP A 328 -12.86 -2.02 -13.89
CA ASP A 328 -14.13 -2.67 -13.56
C ASP A 328 -14.62 -3.67 -14.64
N GLY A 329 -13.69 -4.49 -15.13
CA GLY A 329 -13.91 -5.49 -16.17
C GLY A 329 -13.92 -4.94 -17.61
N VAL A 330 -13.80 -3.63 -17.79
CA VAL A 330 -13.77 -3.00 -19.11
C VAL A 330 -12.33 -2.81 -19.59
N ILE A 331 -12.01 -3.39 -20.74
CA ILE A 331 -10.68 -3.26 -21.36
C ILE A 331 -10.47 -1.83 -21.84
N ASN A 332 -9.31 -1.26 -21.53
CA ASN A 332 -8.84 -0.03 -22.16
C ASN A 332 -8.27 -0.35 -23.53
N THR A 333 -8.92 0.10 -24.58
CA THR A 333 -8.51 -0.11 -25.97
C THR A 333 -7.59 1.00 -26.49
N ASN A 334 -7.32 2.03 -25.69
CA ASN A 334 -6.54 3.20 -26.05
C ASN A 334 -5.32 3.37 -25.13
N CYS A 335 -4.72 2.25 -24.71
CA CYS A 335 -3.49 2.29 -23.95
C CYS A 335 -2.37 2.86 -24.81
N HIS A 336 -1.55 3.70 -24.21
CA HIS A 336 -0.41 4.38 -24.83
C HIS A 336 -0.67 4.88 -26.27
N THR A 337 -0.99 6.13 -26.38
CA THR A 337 -1.07 6.81 -27.67
C THR A 337 0.31 7.16 -28.25
N ASP A 338 1.37 6.95 -27.46
CA ASP A 338 2.75 7.20 -27.86
C ASP A 338 3.41 5.98 -28.54
N ASN A 339 4.61 6.20 -29.08
CA ASN A 339 5.34 5.16 -29.80
C ASN A 339 5.80 3.99 -28.92
N MET A 340 5.87 4.15 -27.59
CA MET A 340 6.38 3.09 -26.69
C MET A 340 5.34 2.00 -26.45
N GLY A 341 4.07 2.35 -26.33
CA GLY A 341 2.98 1.40 -26.10
C GLY A 341 2.67 0.53 -27.33
N ASN A 342 2.90 1.05 -28.54
CA ASN A 342 2.64 0.35 -29.79
C ASN A 342 3.77 -0.60 -30.22
N VAL A 343 4.90 -0.61 -29.52
CA VAL A 343 6.03 -1.51 -29.83
C VAL A 343 5.96 -2.76 -28.97
N ALA A 344 6.14 -3.92 -29.61
CA ALA A 344 6.28 -5.19 -28.90
C ALA A 344 7.55 -5.16 -28.01
N ALA A 345 7.35 -5.38 -26.71
CA ALA A 345 8.40 -5.30 -25.69
C ALA A 345 8.10 -6.26 -24.53
N PRO A 346 9.09 -6.55 -23.66
CA PRO A 346 8.79 -7.16 -22.36
C PRO A 346 7.80 -6.32 -21.59
N ARG A 347 6.82 -6.96 -20.92
CA ARG A 347 5.76 -6.30 -20.16
C ARG A 347 5.62 -6.90 -18.78
N THR A 348 5.16 -6.09 -17.86
CA THR A 348 4.79 -6.48 -16.50
C THR A 348 3.51 -5.76 -16.14
N PHE A 349 2.51 -6.48 -15.63
CA PHE A 349 1.29 -5.88 -15.12
C PHE A 349 0.76 -6.61 -13.90
N VAL A 350 0.05 -5.89 -13.07
CA VAL A 350 -0.71 -6.42 -11.94
C VAL A 350 -2.20 -6.39 -12.27
N GLY A 351 -2.91 -7.45 -11.89
CA GLY A 351 -4.37 -7.53 -12.01
C GLY A 351 -5.01 -8.01 -10.73
N VAL A 352 -6.29 -7.64 -10.55
CA VAL A 352 -7.12 -8.10 -9.44
C VAL A 352 -8.42 -8.64 -10.00
N LYS A 353 -8.76 -9.88 -9.64
CA LYS A 353 -10.00 -10.57 -10.03
C LYS A 353 -11.19 -10.11 -9.17
N VAL A 354 -12.39 -10.49 -9.55
CA VAL A 354 -13.63 -10.15 -8.82
C VAL A 354 -13.66 -10.69 -7.40
N ASP A 355 -13.04 -11.85 -7.17
CA ASP A 355 -12.97 -12.51 -5.86
C ASP A 355 -11.86 -11.94 -4.94
N GLY A 356 -11.14 -10.89 -5.39
CA GLY A 356 -10.04 -10.30 -4.66
C GLY A 356 -8.69 -10.97 -4.90
N THR A 357 -8.62 -12.04 -5.67
CA THR A 357 -7.35 -12.66 -6.07
C THR A 357 -6.51 -11.67 -6.87
N MET A 358 -5.33 -11.38 -6.37
CA MET A 358 -4.35 -10.53 -7.05
C MET A 358 -3.38 -11.41 -7.83
N PHE A 359 -3.03 -10.98 -9.04
CA PHE A 359 -2.08 -11.68 -9.87
C PHE A 359 -1.13 -10.72 -10.56
N VAL A 360 0.03 -11.24 -10.96
CA VAL A 360 1.02 -10.53 -11.76
C VAL A 360 1.35 -11.37 -12.98
N CYS A 361 1.42 -10.74 -14.13
CA CYS A 361 1.84 -11.40 -15.34
C CYS A 361 3.03 -10.64 -15.96
N MET A 362 4.08 -11.36 -16.27
CA MET A 362 5.29 -10.86 -16.91
C MET A 362 5.48 -11.56 -18.24
N LEU A 363 5.97 -10.84 -19.23
CA LEU A 363 6.32 -11.38 -20.55
C LEU A 363 7.72 -10.96 -20.93
N ASP A 364 8.54 -11.92 -21.30
CA ASP A 364 9.82 -11.62 -21.95
C ASP A 364 9.62 -11.03 -23.34
N GLY A 365 10.61 -10.33 -23.84
CA GLY A 365 10.54 -9.71 -25.15
C GLY A 365 11.90 -9.23 -25.67
N ARG A 366 11.90 -8.61 -26.85
CA ARG A 366 13.10 -8.08 -27.54
C ARG A 366 14.17 -9.14 -27.83
N GLN A 367 13.81 -10.43 -27.85
CA GLN A 367 14.71 -11.55 -28.02
C GLN A 367 14.20 -12.42 -29.18
N ALA A 368 14.74 -12.16 -30.40
CA ALA A 368 14.36 -12.88 -31.59
C ALA A 368 14.57 -14.39 -31.43
N GLY A 369 13.58 -15.18 -31.89
CA GLY A 369 13.61 -16.63 -31.77
C GLY A 369 13.20 -17.21 -30.42
N TYR A 370 13.17 -16.39 -29.37
CA TYR A 370 12.73 -16.79 -28.03
C TYR A 370 11.41 -16.11 -27.64
N ALA A 371 11.42 -14.81 -27.43
CA ALA A 371 10.25 -14.03 -27.10
C ALA A 371 10.38 -12.61 -27.67
N VAL A 372 9.36 -12.15 -28.41
CA VAL A 372 9.35 -10.81 -29.01
C VAL A 372 8.73 -9.78 -28.06
N GLY A 373 7.82 -10.22 -27.20
CA GLY A 373 6.99 -9.37 -26.37
C GLY A 373 5.69 -8.95 -27.06
N ILE A 374 4.94 -8.10 -26.39
CA ILE A 374 3.61 -7.63 -26.82
C ILE A 374 3.50 -6.11 -26.72
N THR A 375 2.51 -5.55 -27.41
CA THR A 375 2.09 -4.16 -27.27
C THR A 375 1.25 -3.98 -25.99
N VAL A 376 1.10 -2.76 -25.49
CA VAL A 376 0.27 -2.48 -24.31
C VAL A 376 -1.22 -2.80 -24.57
N ASN A 377 -1.72 -2.61 -25.79
CA ASN A 377 -3.09 -3.02 -26.13
C ASN A 377 -3.27 -4.56 -26.10
N GLU A 378 -2.26 -5.34 -26.46
CA GLU A 378 -2.27 -6.79 -26.30
C GLU A 378 -2.13 -7.21 -24.85
N GLU A 379 -1.39 -6.43 -24.04
CA GLU A 379 -1.27 -6.59 -22.60
C GLU A 379 -2.64 -6.39 -21.91
N ALA A 380 -3.41 -5.35 -22.28
CA ALA A 380 -4.76 -5.12 -21.80
C ALA A 380 -5.71 -6.29 -22.16
N GLN A 381 -5.60 -6.83 -23.37
CA GLN A 381 -6.36 -8.02 -23.76
C GLN A 381 -5.98 -9.24 -22.91
N LEU A 382 -4.68 -9.44 -22.68
CA LEU A 382 -4.20 -10.54 -21.83
C LEU A 382 -4.70 -10.39 -20.39
N ALA A 383 -4.63 -9.20 -19.81
CA ALA A 383 -5.15 -8.93 -18.47
C ALA A 383 -6.65 -9.29 -18.34
N SER A 384 -7.43 -8.93 -19.36
CA SER A 384 -8.86 -9.25 -19.39
C SER A 384 -9.12 -10.76 -19.50
N VAL A 385 -8.41 -11.49 -20.38
CA VAL A 385 -8.62 -12.94 -20.51
C VAL A 385 -8.14 -13.72 -19.29
N LEU A 386 -7.22 -13.16 -18.50
CA LEU A 386 -6.80 -13.69 -17.20
C LEU A 386 -7.82 -13.41 -16.07
N GLY A 387 -8.91 -12.71 -16.38
CA GLY A 387 -10.00 -12.45 -15.47
C GLY A 387 -9.86 -11.21 -14.60
N ALA A 388 -9.03 -10.24 -15.01
CA ALA A 388 -8.88 -8.99 -14.28
C ALA A 388 -10.21 -8.21 -14.25
N ARG A 389 -10.64 -7.81 -13.05
CA ARG A 389 -11.57 -6.73 -12.83
C ARG A 389 -10.87 -5.38 -12.93
N PHE A 390 -9.68 -5.30 -12.33
CA PHE A 390 -8.77 -4.16 -12.44
C PHE A 390 -7.40 -4.66 -12.90
N ALA A 391 -6.72 -3.91 -13.76
CA ALA A 391 -5.33 -4.18 -14.11
C ALA A 391 -4.59 -2.88 -14.44
N LEU A 392 -3.32 -2.82 -14.05
CA LEU A 392 -2.42 -1.69 -14.23
C LEU A 392 -1.11 -2.17 -14.86
N GLU A 393 -0.66 -1.47 -15.90
CA GLU A 393 0.67 -1.65 -16.49
C GLU A 393 1.74 -1.15 -15.52
N LEU A 394 2.73 -1.99 -15.24
CA LEU A 394 3.93 -1.67 -14.48
C LEU A 394 5.12 -1.42 -15.41
N ASP A 395 6.29 -1.08 -14.85
CA ASP A 395 7.49 -0.91 -15.67
C ASP A 395 7.83 -2.20 -16.42
N GLY A 396 8.12 -2.05 -17.68
CA GLY A 396 8.41 -3.13 -18.62
C GLY A 396 9.86 -3.12 -19.12
N GLY A 397 10.04 -3.65 -20.32
CA GLY A 397 11.35 -3.66 -20.97
C GLY A 397 12.41 -4.40 -20.18
N GLY A 398 13.55 -3.78 -19.94
CA GLY A 398 14.67 -4.37 -19.20
C GLY A 398 14.37 -4.58 -17.71
N SER A 399 13.33 -3.92 -17.17
CA SER A 399 12.91 -4.07 -15.76
C SER A 399 12.10 -5.32 -15.51
N THR A 400 11.44 -5.88 -16.56
CA THR A 400 10.60 -7.08 -16.44
C THR A 400 11.37 -8.23 -15.80
N THR A 401 10.95 -8.62 -14.61
CA THR A 401 11.65 -9.62 -13.79
C THR A 401 10.64 -10.49 -13.05
N SER A 402 10.83 -11.81 -13.06
CA SER A 402 10.05 -12.78 -12.30
C SER A 402 10.97 -13.55 -11.37
N VAL A 403 10.77 -13.42 -10.06
CA VAL A 403 11.58 -14.10 -9.03
C VAL A 403 10.67 -14.96 -8.17
N VAL A 404 11.04 -16.22 -7.97
CA VAL A 404 10.28 -17.21 -7.19
C VAL A 404 11.19 -17.84 -6.15
N LEU A 405 10.65 -18.16 -5.00
CA LEU A 405 11.34 -18.94 -3.98
C LEU A 405 11.33 -20.42 -4.38
N GLU A 406 12.52 -20.99 -4.57
CA GLU A 406 12.73 -22.41 -4.81
C GLU A 406 13.60 -23.01 -3.67
N GLY A 407 12.99 -23.82 -2.83
CA GLY A 407 13.60 -24.20 -1.56
C GLY A 407 13.86 -22.95 -0.70
N ASP A 408 15.12 -22.64 -0.43
CA ASP A 408 15.52 -21.45 0.34
C ASP A 408 16.19 -20.36 -0.53
N LYS A 409 16.05 -20.44 -1.86
CA LYS A 409 16.71 -19.50 -2.77
C LYS A 409 15.68 -18.76 -3.62
N LEU A 410 15.89 -17.46 -3.77
CA LEU A 410 15.17 -16.63 -4.72
C LEU A 410 15.81 -16.80 -6.10
N VAL A 411 15.03 -17.30 -7.07
CA VAL A 411 15.47 -17.61 -8.42
C VAL A 411 14.77 -16.73 -9.43
N CYS A 412 15.54 -16.03 -10.29
CA CYS A 412 14.99 -15.32 -11.45
C CYS A 412 14.58 -16.35 -12.50
N ARG A 413 13.30 -16.41 -12.83
CA ARG A 413 12.72 -17.40 -13.73
C ARG A 413 12.61 -16.95 -15.17
N ASN A 414 12.48 -15.66 -15.40
CA ASN A 414 12.43 -15.10 -16.75
C ASN A 414 13.85 -14.83 -17.30
N LYS A 415 13.90 -14.45 -18.56
CA LYS A 415 15.15 -14.05 -19.25
C LYS A 415 15.11 -12.55 -19.53
N PRO A 416 15.67 -11.72 -18.63
CA PRO A 416 15.66 -10.26 -18.80
C PRO A 416 16.27 -9.80 -20.12
N SER A 417 15.63 -8.85 -20.79
CA SER A 417 16.05 -8.38 -22.12
C SER A 417 17.39 -7.62 -22.13
N ASP A 418 17.84 -7.14 -20.95
CA ASP A 418 19.15 -6.49 -20.78
C ASP A 418 20.30 -7.52 -20.61
N GLY A 419 20.00 -8.83 -20.68
CA GLY A 419 20.95 -9.90 -20.46
C GLY A 419 21.23 -10.20 -18.99
N GLN A 420 20.80 -9.34 -18.07
CA GLN A 420 20.85 -9.47 -16.61
C GLN A 420 19.67 -8.74 -16.00
N MET A 421 19.36 -9.01 -14.73
CA MET A 421 18.34 -8.26 -14.00
C MET A 421 18.74 -6.78 -13.90
N ARG A 422 17.83 -5.91 -14.30
CA ARG A 422 17.98 -4.46 -14.12
C ARG A 422 17.79 -4.10 -12.65
N LYS A 423 18.58 -3.14 -12.16
CA LYS A 423 18.32 -2.50 -10.86
C LYS A 423 17.14 -1.55 -10.99
N VAL A 424 16.09 -1.80 -10.20
CA VAL A 424 14.81 -1.07 -10.19
C VAL A 424 14.63 -0.33 -8.87
N SER A 425 13.60 0.54 -8.79
CA SER A 425 13.35 1.36 -7.60
C SER A 425 12.59 0.61 -6.52
N ASN A 426 11.61 -0.21 -6.89
CA ASN A 426 10.79 -0.99 -5.98
C ASN A 426 10.35 -2.31 -6.62
N ALA A 427 9.84 -3.20 -5.79
CA ALA A 427 9.30 -4.49 -6.20
C ALA A 427 7.93 -4.73 -5.55
N LEU A 428 7.02 -5.37 -6.30
CA LEU A 428 5.80 -5.96 -5.77
C LEU A 428 6.11 -7.40 -5.37
N MET A 429 5.77 -7.79 -4.15
CA MET A 429 6.17 -9.07 -3.59
C MET A 429 5.03 -9.75 -2.85
N LEU A 430 5.03 -11.07 -2.88
CA LEU A 430 4.22 -11.92 -2.01
C LEU A 430 5.11 -12.45 -0.88
N VAL A 431 4.71 -12.20 0.36
CA VAL A 431 5.52 -12.48 1.55
C VAL A 431 4.72 -13.20 2.61
N GLU A 432 5.37 -13.91 3.52
CA GLU A 432 4.70 -14.50 4.69
C GLU A 432 4.00 -13.43 5.52
N LYS A 433 2.78 -13.70 5.97
CA LYS A 433 2.11 -12.84 6.95
C LYS A 433 2.89 -12.82 8.26
N LYS A 434 2.82 -11.70 8.99
CA LYS A 434 3.25 -11.71 10.39
C LYS A 434 2.41 -12.73 11.13
N THR A 435 3.07 -13.69 11.76
CA THR A 435 2.44 -14.49 12.79
C THR A 435 2.27 -13.58 13.99
N ASP A 436 1.02 -13.30 14.38
CA ASP A 436 0.78 -12.78 15.72
C ASP A 436 1.32 -13.87 16.67
N VAL A 437 2.48 -13.62 17.24
CA VAL A 437 2.98 -14.44 18.34
C VAL A 437 1.99 -14.18 19.47
N VAL A 438 1.01 -15.07 19.61
CA VAL A 438 0.26 -15.16 20.85
C VAL A 438 1.34 -15.46 21.90
N PRO A 439 1.61 -14.58 22.87
CA PRO A 439 2.57 -14.87 23.91
C PRO A 439 2.17 -16.23 24.50
N ASP A 440 3.14 -17.15 24.58
CA ASP A 440 2.94 -18.42 25.26
C ASP A 440 2.29 -18.10 26.61
N PRO A 441 1.15 -18.70 26.97
CA PRO A 441 0.52 -18.39 28.25
C PRO A 441 1.58 -18.54 29.32
N GLU A 442 1.80 -17.46 30.05
CA GLU A 442 2.75 -17.39 31.15
C GLU A 442 2.59 -18.67 31.97
N PRO A 443 3.66 -19.43 32.24
CA PRO A 443 3.53 -20.69 32.96
C PRO A 443 2.76 -20.40 34.26
N THR A 444 1.66 -21.08 34.44
CA THR A 444 0.84 -20.99 35.65
C THR A 444 1.79 -21.12 36.83
N PRO A 445 1.83 -20.13 37.75
CA PRO A 445 2.72 -20.24 38.91
C PRO A 445 2.45 -21.55 39.61
N ASP A 446 3.52 -22.28 39.87
CA ASP A 446 3.51 -23.55 40.59
C ASP A 446 2.70 -23.37 41.86
N PRO A 447 1.73 -24.22 42.17
CA PRO A 447 0.91 -24.07 43.40
C PRO A 447 1.84 -23.88 44.59
N THR A 448 1.67 -22.75 45.26
CA THR A 448 2.41 -22.43 46.47
C THR A 448 2.31 -23.63 47.41
N PRO A 449 3.43 -24.20 47.88
CA PRO A 449 3.37 -25.35 48.77
C PRO A 449 2.55 -24.97 50.02
N ASP A 450 1.61 -25.86 50.38
CA ASP A 450 0.75 -25.75 51.52
C ASP A 450 1.58 -25.39 52.76
N PRO A 451 1.18 -24.41 53.55
CA PRO A 451 1.94 -24.01 54.72
C PRO A 451 2.08 -25.19 55.67
N THR A 452 3.31 -25.56 55.94
CA THR A 452 3.67 -26.62 56.93
C THR A 452 2.92 -26.31 58.24
N PRO A 453 2.20 -27.29 58.80
CA PRO A 453 1.44 -27.07 60.07
C PRO A 453 2.41 -26.64 61.16
N THR A 454 2.09 -25.53 61.77
CA THR A 454 2.79 -24.97 62.94
C THR A 454 2.64 -25.95 64.09
N PRO A 455 3.72 -26.37 64.76
CA PRO A 455 3.64 -27.25 65.92
C PRO A 455 2.97 -26.49 67.09
N ASP A 456 2.09 -27.22 67.77
CA ASP A 456 1.34 -26.80 68.93
C ASP A 456 2.27 -26.25 70.08
N PRO A 457 1.95 -25.16 70.73
CA PRO A 457 2.80 -24.59 71.79
C PRO A 457 2.76 -25.44 73.08
N THR A 458 3.91 -25.96 73.43
CA THR A 458 4.10 -26.52 74.75
C THR A 458 4.09 -25.40 75.83
N PRO A 459 3.44 -25.58 76.98
CA PRO A 459 3.47 -24.58 78.02
C PRO A 459 4.73 -24.71 78.86
N SER A 460 5.45 -23.60 79.04
CA SER A 460 6.46 -23.51 80.10
C SER A 460 6.59 -22.09 80.64
N ASP A 461 6.46 -22.05 81.85
CA ASP A 461 7.02 -21.26 82.95
C ASP A 461 7.62 -19.86 82.71
N LYS A 462 7.22 -19.07 83.66
CA LYS A 462 7.62 -17.70 84.04
C LYS A 462 9.12 -17.56 84.31
N ALA A 463 9.69 -16.43 83.92
CA ALA A 463 10.43 -15.52 84.78
C ALA A 463 11.07 -14.35 84.00
N GLN A 464 10.69 -13.14 84.44
CA GLN A 464 11.48 -11.95 84.81
C GLN A 464 12.73 -11.56 83.99
N GLY A 465 12.73 -10.31 83.48
CA GLY A 465 13.92 -9.46 83.69
C GLY A 465 14.35 -8.57 82.50
N CYS A 466 14.02 -7.32 82.61
CA CYS A 466 14.81 -6.09 82.39
C CYS A 466 15.58 -5.80 81.07
N PHE A 467 15.19 -4.65 80.51
CA PHE A 467 16.01 -3.55 79.93
C PHE A 467 17.05 -3.80 78.81
N GLY A 468 16.93 -2.99 77.80
CA GLY A 468 18.05 -2.64 76.90
C GLY A 468 17.67 -1.99 75.57
N ILE A 469 17.89 -0.74 75.51
CA ILE A 469 17.61 0.28 74.49
C ILE A 469 18.65 0.12 73.30
N VAL A 470 18.20 0.59 72.11
CA VAL A 470 18.95 1.29 71.05
C VAL A 470 19.61 0.49 69.91
N GLY A 471 19.29 0.88 68.67
CA GLY A 471 20.25 0.97 67.62
C GLY A 471 19.78 0.57 66.20
N THR A 472 19.17 1.51 65.53
CA THR A 472 19.05 1.51 64.07
C THR A 472 20.40 1.57 63.37
N ILE A 473 20.68 0.71 62.40
CA ILE A 473 21.60 1.02 61.30
C ILE A 473 21.06 0.42 60.02
N SER A 474 20.73 1.29 59.07
CA SER A 474 20.49 0.98 57.67
C SER A 474 21.79 0.63 56.98
N ALA A 475 21.82 -0.48 56.26
CA ALA A 475 22.89 -0.78 55.33
C ALA A 475 22.40 -0.58 53.89
N VAL A 476 22.96 0.42 53.24
CA VAL A 476 22.85 0.67 51.82
C VAL A 476 23.88 -0.22 51.14
N THR A 477 23.41 -1.08 50.24
CA THR A 477 24.34 -1.87 49.38
C THR A 477 24.43 -1.15 48.02
N LEU A 478 25.60 -0.60 47.78
CA LEU A 478 26.02 -0.02 46.50
C LEU A 478 26.55 -1.19 45.64
N ILE A 479 25.94 -1.39 44.49
CA ILE A 479 26.53 -2.26 43.46
C ILE A 479 27.12 -1.35 42.38
N ALA A 480 28.42 -1.34 42.29
CA ALA A 480 29.18 -0.78 41.18
C ALA A 480 29.29 -1.82 40.06
N VAL A 481 28.95 -1.45 38.83
CA VAL A 481 29.32 -2.19 37.64
C VAL A 481 30.34 -1.36 36.91
N ALA A 482 31.53 -1.94 36.73
CA ALA A 482 32.59 -1.43 35.89
C ALA A 482 32.67 -2.23 34.56
N ALA A 483 33.06 -1.49 33.51
CA ALA A 483 33.47 -1.82 32.16
C ALA A 483 32.37 -1.99 31.11
#